data_b56cacd5c4a63664baa8a1eb44ee3b7b
#
_entry.id   b56cacd5c4a63664baa8a1eb44ee3b7b
#
_cell.length_a   1.000
_cell.length_b   1.000
_cell.length_c   1.000
_cell.angle_alpha   90.00
_cell.angle_beta   90.00
_cell.angle_gamma   90.00
#
_symmetry.space_group_name_H-M   'P 1'
#
loop_
_entity.id
_entity.type
_entity.pdbx_description
1 polymer ?
#
loop_
_entity_poly.entity_id
_entity_poly.type
_entity_poly.pdbx_seq_one_letter_code
_entity_poly.pdbx_strand_id
1 'polypeptide(L)'
;MSVKRISSIDKVSKSLKKKGVVVSDEALAVIIDTAFSELMNHIVKLNDTIMGLRNDMSELTKMQSNMEKLLAEKKLADEEIERLKEKLREAEAKNNRDSSNSNKPSSWDHFDKPKPSPRRSAIFSGGDNKKKKSGGQKGHKGTTMKISDRPDEVVDICPGECVCCPRYQECLASSTIKETRSVVDIELNTKQTDYVLRSFRCPNAGRVIVGRFPDTVASRFQYGPMTKAVVTDLSADGAMSMERIRVFMNTLFGFGMSDGTVRNIIGKASKLGESFMEKAKNAVSKCKVVHFDETGGRYKGKNAWFHIAATKLFSLFGFHEKRGDVGIKDMGIYTNMTDPSQVAVTDFWASYRKLDGDHPKRHAFCMAHLDRELQDLIDNHGNPACARKMQKLLKRV
;
A
#
# COMPACT_ATOMS: atom_id res chain seq x y z
N MET A 1 79.18 35.42 50.28
CA MET A 1 79.19 36.26 49.04
C MET A 1 80.28 37.35 49.00
N SER A 2 80.98 37.78 50.09
CA SER A 2 81.89 38.87 50.10
C SER A 2 83.28 38.61 49.43
N VAL A 3 83.87 37.43 49.51
CA VAL A 3 85.26 37.16 49.06
C VAL A 3 85.39 37.12 47.52
N LYS A 4 84.38 36.57 46.79
CA LYS A 4 84.37 36.56 45.30
C LYS A 4 84.10 37.95 44.71
N ARG A 5 83.38 38.82 45.42
CA ARG A 5 83.06 40.19 45.01
C ARG A 5 84.28 41.08 45.04
N ILE A 6 85.05 40.96 46.10
CA ILE A 6 86.32 41.72 46.26
C ILE A 6 87.37 41.39 45.18
N SER A 7 87.49 40.09 44.82
CA SER A 7 88.39 39.61 43.75
C SER A 7 87.97 40.11 42.34
N SER A 8 86.72 40.38 42.13
CA SER A 8 86.17 40.89 40.83
C SER A 8 86.43 42.40 40.70
N ILE A 9 86.23 43.15 41.76
CA ILE A 9 86.47 44.58 41.80
C ILE A 9 87.96 44.86 41.52
N ASP A 10 88.91 44.18 42.18
CA ASP A 10 90.33 44.27 41.96
C ASP A 10 90.77 43.98 40.51
N LYS A 11 90.14 42.98 39.86
CA LYS A 11 90.42 42.65 38.45
C LYS A 11 89.97 43.72 37.49
N VAL A 12 88.75 44.26 37.68
CA VAL A 12 88.17 45.31 36.83
C VAL A 12 88.96 46.66 37.09
N SER A 13 89.30 47.01 38.36
CA SER A 13 90.11 48.16 38.70
C SER A 13 91.46 48.08 38.00
N LYS A 14 92.19 46.97 38.05
CA LYS A 14 93.46 46.76 37.34
C LYS A 14 93.31 46.86 35.82
N SER A 15 92.19 46.40 35.22
CA SER A 15 91.97 46.52 33.80
C SER A 15 91.69 47.95 33.35
N LEU A 16 90.94 48.73 34.13
CA LEU A 16 90.66 50.15 33.87
C LEU A 16 91.91 51.04 34.04
N LYS A 17 92.70 50.81 35.07
CA LYS A 17 93.96 51.46 35.24
C LYS A 17 94.94 51.24 34.09
N LYS A 18 94.95 50.03 33.49
CA LYS A 18 95.70 49.73 32.26
C LYS A 18 95.24 50.51 31.04
N LYS A 19 93.96 50.95 30.99
CA LYS A 19 93.35 51.73 29.91
C LYS A 19 93.36 53.24 30.16
N GLY A 20 94.06 53.70 31.19
CA GLY A 20 94.19 55.11 31.53
C GLY A 20 92.94 55.74 32.20
N VAL A 21 92.01 54.93 32.67
CA VAL A 21 90.80 55.39 33.33
C VAL A 21 91.04 55.30 34.85
N VAL A 22 91.10 56.47 35.52
CA VAL A 22 91.23 56.56 36.99
C VAL A 22 89.83 56.66 37.58
N VAL A 23 89.37 55.58 38.20
CA VAL A 23 88.11 55.51 38.94
C VAL A 23 88.43 55.12 40.39
N SER A 24 87.85 55.78 41.36
CA SER A 24 88.03 55.38 42.75
C SER A 24 87.44 54.02 43.03
N ASP A 25 88.05 53.24 43.89
CA ASP A 25 87.60 51.88 44.21
C ASP A 25 86.12 51.89 44.77
N GLU A 26 85.70 52.96 45.42
CA GLU A 26 84.33 53.19 45.90
C GLU A 26 83.36 53.41 44.73
N ALA A 27 83.71 54.21 43.70
CA ALA A 27 82.89 54.44 42.54
C ALA A 27 82.75 53.14 41.67
N LEU A 28 83.85 52.38 41.56
CA LEU A 28 83.85 51.12 40.88
C LEU A 28 82.93 50.05 41.58
N ALA A 29 82.95 50.03 42.91
CA ALA A 29 82.09 49.17 43.71
C ALA A 29 80.61 49.51 43.51
N VAL A 30 80.25 50.79 43.46
CA VAL A 30 78.88 51.24 43.21
C VAL A 30 78.40 50.83 41.81
N ILE A 31 79.22 50.98 40.77
CA ILE A 31 78.94 50.62 39.40
C ILE A 31 78.71 49.08 39.29
N ILE A 32 79.60 48.31 39.90
CA ILE A 32 79.46 46.82 39.90
C ILE A 32 78.23 46.38 40.67
N ASP A 33 77.88 46.95 41.79
CA ASP A 33 76.69 46.66 42.57
C ASP A 33 75.42 47.03 41.84
N THR A 34 75.40 48.15 41.14
CA THR A 34 74.28 48.58 40.32
C THR A 34 74.09 47.62 39.16
N ALA A 35 75.13 47.33 38.38
CA ALA A 35 75.09 46.39 37.26
C ALA A 35 74.71 44.97 37.70
N PHE A 36 75.19 44.52 38.87
CA PHE A 36 74.83 43.23 39.43
C PHE A 36 73.35 43.20 39.85
N SER A 37 72.86 44.28 40.46
CA SER A 37 71.46 44.41 40.84
C SER A 37 70.51 44.40 39.60
N GLU A 38 70.86 45.12 38.53
CA GLU A 38 70.17 45.13 37.27
C GLU A 38 70.16 43.75 36.61
N LEU A 39 71.33 43.07 36.59
CA LEU A 39 71.41 41.71 36.05
C LEU A 39 70.56 40.71 36.85
N MET A 40 70.57 40.81 38.18
CA MET A 40 69.74 39.99 39.04
C MET A 40 68.25 40.25 38.80
N ASN A 41 67.87 41.52 38.63
CA ASN A 41 66.46 41.85 38.28
C ASN A 41 66.07 41.30 36.90
N HIS A 42 66.97 41.33 35.92
CA HIS A 42 66.71 40.69 34.60
C HIS A 42 66.56 39.15 34.71
N ILE A 43 67.42 38.51 35.52
CA ILE A 43 67.39 37.07 35.78
C ILE A 43 66.05 36.71 36.43
N VAL A 44 65.57 37.47 37.40
CA VAL A 44 64.24 37.22 38.02
C VAL A 44 63.12 37.34 36.97
N LYS A 45 63.09 38.42 36.17
CA LYS A 45 62.09 38.61 35.12
C LYS A 45 62.13 37.49 34.09
N LEU A 46 63.31 37.02 33.69
CA LEU A 46 63.47 35.90 32.78
C LEU A 46 62.92 34.60 33.40
N ASN A 47 63.21 34.35 34.67
CA ASN A 47 62.68 33.21 35.37
C ASN A 47 61.13 33.24 35.46
N ASP A 48 60.55 34.40 35.77
CA ASP A 48 59.09 34.58 35.78
C ASP A 48 58.50 34.30 34.40
N THR A 49 59.11 34.79 33.33
CA THR A 49 58.72 34.54 31.96
C THR A 49 58.83 33.05 31.62
N ILE A 50 59.89 32.38 32.01
CA ILE A 50 60.02 30.90 31.78
C ILE A 50 58.96 30.10 32.55
N MET A 51 58.67 30.56 33.78
CA MET A 51 57.58 29.91 34.54
C MET A 51 56.23 30.11 33.88
N GLY A 52 55.91 31.30 33.36
CA GLY A 52 54.68 31.54 32.56
C GLY A 52 54.59 30.62 31.31
N LEU A 53 55.68 30.61 30.50
CA LEU A 53 55.75 29.76 29.33
C LEU A 53 55.61 28.23 29.62
N ARG A 54 56.12 27.77 30.75
CA ARG A 54 55.94 26.38 31.21
C ARG A 54 54.52 26.10 31.58
N ASN A 55 53.81 27.03 32.20
CA ASN A 55 52.38 26.89 32.49
C ASN A 55 51.57 26.85 31.20
N ASP A 56 51.81 27.76 30.25
CA ASP A 56 51.13 27.77 28.95
C ASP A 56 51.39 26.49 28.16
N MET A 57 52.61 25.95 28.15
CA MET A 57 52.92 24.66 27.57
C MET A 57 52.13 23.50 28.22
N SER A 58 51.97 23.55 29.55
CA SER A 58 51.18 22.54 30.25
C SER A 58 49.69 22.61 29.86
N GLU A 59 49.14 23.83 29.71
CA GLU A 59 47.77 24.00 29.25
C GLU A 59 47.58 23.56 27.79
N LEU A 60 48.52 23.92 26.91
CA LEU A 60 48.48 23.46 25.51
C LEU A 60 48.51 21.92 25.40
N THR A 61 49.34 21.27 26.22
CA THR A 61 49.39 19.79 26.25
C THR A 61 48.07 19.20 26.70
N LYS A 62 47.40 19.80 27.70
CA LYS A 62 46.05 19.37 28.13
C LYS A 62 45.00 19.59 27.03
N MET A 63 45.05 20.75 26.35
CA MET A 63 44.17 21.05 25.24
C MET A 63 44.36 20.07 24.08
N GLN A 64 45.59 19.72 23.74
CA GLN A 64 45.90 18.74 22.71
C GLN A 64 45.33 17.36 23.06
N SER A 65 45.51 16.89 24.29
CA SER A 65 44.93 15.62 24.76
C SER A 65 43.40 15.62 24.70
N ASN A 66 42.75 16.73 25.06
CA ASN A 66 41.29 16.85 24.96
C ASN A 66 40.84 16.88 23.50
N MET A 67 41.58 17.54 22.60
CA MET A 67 41.27 17.56 21.18
C MET A 67 41.38 16.15 20.56
N GLU A 68 42.37 15.37 20.93
CA GLU A 68 42.50 13.96 20.49
C GLU A 68 41.32 13.11 20.96
N LYS A 69 40.85 13.28 22.20
CA LYS A 69 39.65 12.61 22.72
C LYS A 69 38.39 12.99 21.93
N LEU A 70 38.19 14.30 21.68
CA LEU A 70 37.05 14.79 20.91
C LEU A 70 37.05 14.29 19.46
N LEU A 71 38.24 14.18 18.84
CA LEU A 71 38.38 13.60 17.51
C LEU A 71 38.01 12.10 17.48
N ALA A 72 38.41 11.35 18.52
CA ALA A 72 38.03 9.95 18.64
C ALA A 72 36.50 9.78 18.85
N GLU A 73 35.92 10.61 19.73
CA GLU A 73 34.46 10.61 19.95
C GLU A 73 33.70 11.00 18.67
N LYS A 74 34.18 12.01 17.95
CA LYS A 74 33.61 12.41 16.67
C LYS A 74 33.62 11.26 15.65
N LYS A 75 34.74 10.55 15.54
CA LYS A 75 34.84 9.39 14.62
C LYS A 75 33.84 8.32 14.95
N LEU A 76 33.67 7.98 16.23
CA LEU A 76 32.66 7.01 16.67
C LEU A 76 31.23 7.52 16.38
N ALA A 77 30.97 8.81 16.57
CA ALA A 77 29.66 9.39 16.24
C ALA A 77 29.39 9.36 14.72
N ASP A 78 30.38 9.66 13.90
CA ASP A 78 30.24 9.60 12.44
C ASP A 78 29.96 8.15 11.95
N GLU A 79 30.62 7.15 12.55
CA GLU A 79 30.37 5.73 12.25
C GLU A 79 28.92 5.31 12.65
N GLU A 80 28.42 5.75 13.80
CA GLU A 80 27.04 5.45 14.22
C GLU A 80 26.01 6.21 13.37
N ILE A 81 26.30 7.44 12.92
CA ILE A 81 25.45 8.17 11.97
C ILE A 81 25.32 7.40 10.65
N GLU A 82 26.39 6.88 10.10
CA GLU A 82 26.33 6.09 8.86
C GLU A 82 25.53 4.79 9.07
N ARG A 83 25.73 4.14 10.20
CA ARG A 83 24.93 2.95 10.57
C ARG A 83 23.43 3.25 10.72
N LEU A 84 23.08 4.38 11.33
CA LEU A 84 21.69 4.81 11.47
C LEU A 84 21.08 5.23 10.14
N LYS A 85 21.83 5.87 9.26
CA LYS A 85 21.40 6.20 7.89
C LYS A 85 21.07 4.94 7.08
N GLU A 86 21.89 3.89 7.19
CA GLU A 86 21.62 2.64 6.49
C GLU A 86 20.36 1.96 7.02
N LYS A 87 20.17 1.91 8.35
CA LYS A 87 18.93 1.41 8.94
C LYS A 87 17.70 2.22 8.53
N LEU A 88 17.85 3.54 8.41
CA LEU A 88 16.77 4.41 7.95
C LEU A 88 16.40 4.09 6.49
N ARG A 89 17.40 3.96 5.60
CA ARG A 89 17.18 3.56 4.19
C ARG A 89 16.45 2.22 4.09
N GLU A 90 16.86 1.22 4.88
CA GLU A 90 16.17 -0.07 4.92
C GLU A 90 14.72 0.04 5.41
N ALA A 91 14.47 0.86 6.43
CA ALA A 91 13.12 1.08 6.96
C ALA A 91 12.24 1.85 5.96
N GLU A 92 12.79 2.87 5.30
CA GLU A 92 12.10 3.60 4.23
C GLU A 92 11.79 2.70 3.03
N ALA A 93 12.74 1.87 2.60
CA ALA A 93 12.51 0.89 1.53
C ALA A 93 11.39 -0.09 1.89
N LYS A 94 11.32 -0.55 3.15
CA LYS A 94 10.22 -1.41 3.62
C LYS A 94 8.88 -0.69 3.64
N ASN A 95 8.86 0.58 4.03
CA ASN A 95 7.65 1.40 4.11
C ASN A 95 7.12 1.79 2.72
N ASN A 96 8.02 2.01 1.76
CA ASN A 96 7.69 2.37 0.37
C ASN A 96 7.22 1.17 -0.47
N ARG A 97 7.17 -0.04 0.11
CA ARG A 97 6.66 -1.23 -0.57
C ARG A 97 5.14 -1.27 -0.53
N ASP A 98 4.53 -1.17 -1.70
CA ASP A 98 3.10 -1.32 -1.94
C ASP A 98 2.81 -2.44 -2.97
N SER A 99 1.55 -2.64 -3.33
CA SER A 99 1.17 -3.63 -4.36
C SER A 99 1.67 -3.26 -5.75
N SER A 100 2.20 -2.06 -5.93
CA SER A 100 2.68 -1.57 -7.21
C SER A 100 4.14 -1.92 -7.46
N ASN A 101 4.95 -2.04 -6.42
CA ASN A 101 6.39 -2.30 -6.49
C ASN A 101 6.82 -3.52 -5.69
N SER A 102 5.90 -4.30 -5.13
CA SER A 102 6.19 -5.52 -4.38
C SER A 102 5.12 -6.58 -4.61
N ASN A 103 5.36 -7.78 -4.09
CA ASN A 103 4.38 -8.88 -4.11
C ASN A 103 3.34 -8.76 -2.97
N LYS A 104 3.23 -7.61 -2.32
CA LYS A 104 2.18 -7.38 -1.35
C LYS A 104 0.82 -7.38 -2.05
N PRO A 105 -0.19 -8.08 -1.51
CA PRO A 105 -1.55 -7.99 -2.01
C PRO A 105 -2.06 -6.56 -1.96
N SER A 106 -2.84 -6.14 -2.96
CA SER A 106 -3.43 -4.79 -2.99
C SER A 106 -4.35 -4.47 -1.81
N SER A 107 -4.82 -5.50 -1.09
CA SER A 107 -5.57 -5.37 0.16
C SER A 107 -4.73 -4.84 1.34
N TRP A 108 -3.40 -4.85 1.22
CA TRP A 108 -2.47 -4.31 2.21
C TRP A 108 -2.08 -2.86 1.94
N ASP A 109 -2.40 -2.35 0.75
CA ASP A 109 -2.30 -0.93 0.47
C ASP A 109 -3.45 -0.24 1.19
N HIS A 110 -3.20 0.41 2.31
CA HIS A 110 -4.18 1.19 3.06
C HIS A 110 -4.91 2.21 2.16
N PHE A 111 -5.80 3.04 2.71
CA PHE A 111 -6.62 4.01 1.96
C PHE A 111 -5.81 4.98 1.08
N ASP A 112 -4.51 5.15 1.35
CA ASP A 112 -3.57 5.95 0.56
C ASP A 112 -2.91 5.12 -0.56
N LYS A 113 -3.72 4.53 -1.44
CA LYS A 113 -3.17 3.88 -2.63
C LYS A 113 -2.35 4.88 -3.43
N PRO A 114 -1.06 4.63 -3.66
CA PRO A 114 -0.30 5.49 -4.55
C PRO A 114 -0.98 5.50 -5.91
N LYS A 115 -1.17 6.70 -6.46
CA LYS A 115 -1.72 6.84 -7.82
C LYS A 115 -0.84 6.00 -8.75
N PRO A 116 -1.42 5.12 -9.57
CA PRO A 116 -0.63 4.31 -10.50
C PRO A 116 0.28 5.23 -11.29
N SER A 117 1.59 4.93 -11.24
CA SER A 117 2.57 5.74 -11.95
C SER A 117 2.15 5.87 -13.41
N PRO A 118 2.24 7.07 -14.01
CA PRO A 118 1.88 7.28 -15.42
C PRO A 118 2.58 6.31 -16.38
N ARG A 119 3.69 5.70 -15.95
CA ARG A 119 4.43 4.68 -16.69
C ARG A 119 3.71 3.33 -16.79
N ARG A 120 2.85 2.96 -15.84
CA ARG A 120 2.15 1.66 -15.87
C ARG A 120 1.05 1.59 -16.92
N SER A 121 0.30 2.65 -17.11
CA SER A 121 -0.72 2.71 -18.18
C SER A 121 -0.10 2.65 -19.58
N ALA A 122 1.14 3.11 -19.75
CA ALA A 122 1.87 3.07 -21.00
C ALA A 122 2.51 1.70 -21.32
N ILE A 123 2.73 0.85 -20.31
CA ILE A 123 3.41 -0.44 -20.47
C ILE A 123 2.46 -1.53 -20.99
N PHE A 124 1.21 -1.51 -20.57
CA PHE A 124 0.19 -2.47 -21.02
C PHE A 124 -0.51 -2.07 -22.34
N SER A 125 -0.39 -0.83 -22.77
CA SER A 125 -0.85 -0.36 -24.06
C SER A 125 0.32 -0.27 -25.03
N GLY A 126 0.83 -1.42 -25.53
CA GLY A 126 1.89 -1.46 -26.53
C GLY A 126 1.63 -0.47 -27.67
N GLY A 127 2.33 0.64 -27.66
CA GLY A 127 2.23 1.65 -28.71
C GLY A 127 2.71 3.03 -28.27
N ASP A 128 3.31 3.75 -29.19
CA ASP A 128 3.88 5.08 -29.15
C ASP A 128 3.39 6.03 -28.04
N ASN A 129 4.34 6.68 -27.40
CA ASN A 129 4.21 7.65 -26.29
C ASN A 129 3.45 8.95 -26.62
N LYS A 130 2.43 8.92 -27.47
CA LYS A 130 1.52 10.06 -27.65
C LYS A 130 0.51 10.05 -26.52
N LYS A 131 0.54 11.06 -25.66
CA LYS A 131 -0.48 11.30 -24.62
C LYS A 131 -1.86 11.19 -25.27
N LYS A 132 -2.58 10.12 -25.01
CA LYS A 132 -3.96 9.95 -25.46
C LYS A 132 -4.80 11.07 -24.83
N LYS A 133 -5.59 11.76 -25.63
CA LYS A 133 -6.52 12.78 -25.13
C LYS A 133 -7.53 12.12 -24.19
N SER A 134 -7.92 12.83 -23.13
CA SER A 134 -9.01 12.40 -22.25
C SER A 134 -10.29 12.27 -23.09
N GLY A 135 -11.02 11.14 -22.92
CA GLY A 135 -12.24 10.84 -23.67
C GLY A 135 -12.11 9.61 -24.57
N GLY A 136 -13.19 9.27 -25.27
CA GLY A 136 -13.24 8.13 -26.19
C GLY A 136 -12.22 8.28 -27.32
N GLN A 137 -11.36 7.26 -27.51
CA GLN A 137 -10.38 7.22 -28.58
C GLN A 137 -11.03 6.82 -29.90
N LYS A 138 -10.42 7.18 -31.05
CA LYS A 138 -10.92 6.78 -32.37
C LYS A 138 -11.05 5.25 -32.44
N GLY A 139 -12.27 4.77 -32.73
CA GLY A 139 -12.59 3.32 -32.75
C GLY A 139 -13.13 2.77 -31.42
N HIS A 140 -13.25 3.57 -30.37
CA HIS A 140 -13.93 3.17 -29.15
C HIS A 140 -15.44 3.09 -29.43
N LYS A 141 -16.03 1.90 -29.25
CA LYS A 141 -17.50 1.76 -29.31
C LYS A 141 -18.08 2.47 -28.08
N GLY A 142 -18.72 3.60 -28.30
CA GLY A 142 -19.46 4.29 -27.25
C GLY A 142 -20.54 3.39 -26.68
N THR A 143 -20.75 3.46 -25.36
CA THR A 143 -21.92 2.82 -24.73
C THR A 143 -23.00 3.89 -24.62
N THR A 144 -24.08 3.72 -25.35
CA THR A 144 -25.26 4.60 -25.30
C THR A 144 -26.35 3.92 -24.49
N MET A 145 -27.12 4.70 -23.76
CA MET A 145 -28.30 4.17 -23.05
C MET A 145 -29.23 3.48 -24.04
N LYS A 146 -29.62 2.25 -23.76
CA LYS A 146 -30.59 1.51 -24.57
C LYS A 146 -31.98 1.95 -24.15
N ILE A 147 -32.70 2.54 -25.11
CA ILE A 147 -34.09 2.97 -24.94
C ILE A 147 -34.97 1.94 -25.58
N SER A 148 -36.13 1.63 -24.96
CA SER A 148 -37.12 0.75 -25.53
C SER A 148 -37.87 1.43 -26.69
N ASP A 149 -38.13 0.68 -27.75
CA ASP A 149 -39.01 1.13 -28.85
C ASP A 149 -40.49 1.21 -28.43
N ARG A 150 -40.82 0.65 -27.27
CA ARG A 150 -42.14 0.68 -26.66
C ARG A 150 -42.05 1.31 -25.29
N PRO A 151 -42.25 2.64 -25.17
CA PRO A 151 -42.28 3.32 -23.90
C PRO A 151 -43.53 2.91 -23.10
N ASP A 152 -43.42 2.92 -21.75
CA ASP A 152 -44.53 2.61 -20.85
C ASP A 152 -45.54 3.76 -20.85
N GLU A 153 -45.12 4.99 -21.07
CA GLU A 153 -45.93 6.18 -21.13
C GLU A 153 -45.45 7.13 -22.24
N VAL A 154 -46.38 7.73 -22.95
CA VAL A 154 -46.11 8.78 -23.94
C VAL A 154 -46.88 10.04 -23.54
N VAL A 155 -46.15 11.11 -23.35
CA VAL A 155 -46.70 12.44 -23.00
C VAL A 155 -46.52 13.39 -24.19
N ASP A 156 -47.62 13.78 -24.79
CA ASP A 156 -47.61 14.79 -25.85
C ASP A 156 -47.47 16.21 -25.29
N ILE A 157 -46.44 16.90 -25.71
CA ILE A 157 -46.18 18.29 -25.33
C ILE A 157 -46.63 19.21 -26.44
N CYS A 158 -47.77 19.84 -26.23
CA CYS A 158 -48.35 20.78 -27.17
C CYS A 158 -48.08 22.25 -26.77
N PRO A 159 -48.11 23.19 -27.70
CA PRO A 159 -47.98 24.63 -27.39
C PRO A 159 -49.04 25.06 -26.38
N GLY A 160 -48.65 25.70 -25.26
CA GLY A 160 -49.56 26.11 -24.19
C GLY A 160 -50.71 27.00 -24.66
N GLU A 161 -50.48 27.83 -25.67
CA GLU A 161 -51.48 28.71 -26.28
C GLU A 161 -52.59 27.92 -26.99
N CYS A 162 -52.34 26.67 -27.43
CA CYS A 162 -53.29 25.82 -28.15
C CYS A 162 -54.20 25.01 -27.23
N VAL A 163 -53.83 24.78 -25.98
CA VAL A 163 -54.58 23.89 -25.04
C VAL A 163 -56.00 24.39 -24.78
N CYS A 164 -56.24 25.73 -24.81
CA CYS A 164 -57.56 26.35 -24.63
C CYS A 164 -58.27 26.64 -25.96
N CYS A 165 -57.73 26.23 -27.08
CA CYS A 165 -58.30 26.50 -28.41
C CYS A 165 -59.46 25.52 -28.69
N PRO A 166 -60.62 25.97 -29.16
CA PRO A 166 -61.76 25.10 -29.52
C PRO A 166 -61.42 24.06 -30.60
N ARG A 167 -60.43 24.40 -31.47
CA ARG A 167 -59.99 23.49 -32.54
C ARG A 167 -58.74 22.66 -32.20
N TYR A 168 -58.37 22.59 -30.95
CA TYR A 168 -57.16 21.87 -30.50
C TYR A 168 -57.10 20.41 -31.01
N GLN A 169 -58.17 19.68 -30.91
CA GLN A 169 -58.26 18.26 -31.32
C GLN A 169 -58.01 18.07 -32.82
N GLU A 170 -58.51 18.99 -33.66
CA GLU A 170 -58.30 18.93 -35.12
C GLU A 170 -56.82 19.18 -35.44
N CYS A 171 -56.20 20.17 -34.75
CA CYS A 171 -54.78 20.46 -34.92
C CYS A 171 -53.88 19.34 -34.43
N LEU A 172 -54.21 18.68 -33.29
CA LEU A 172 -53.49 17.55 -32.76
C LEU A 172 -53.54 16.36 -33.73
N ALA A 173 -54.70 16.05 -34.33
CA ALA A 173 -54.84 14.98 -35.31
C ALA A 173 -53.98 15.16 -36.56
N SER A 174 -53.66 16.39 -36.93
CA SER A 174 -52.80 16.74 -38.09
C SER A 174 -51.38 17.11 -37.70
N SER A 175 -51.01 16.97 -36.43
CA SER A 175 -49.67 17.31 -35.91
C SER A 175 -48.60 16.35 -36.37
N THR A 176 -47.36 16.83 -36.44
CA THR A 176 -46.18 16.01 -36.71
C THR A 176 -45.23 16.04 -35.54
N ILE A 177 -44.64 14.88 -35.21
CA ILE A 177 -43.65 14.77 -34.17
C ILE A 177 -42.38 15.49 -34.63
N LYS A 178 -41.99 16.56 -33.93
CA LYS A 178 -40.77 17.30 -34.22
C LYS A 178 -39.55 16.69 -33.56
N GLU A 179 -39.66 16.25 -32.31
CA GLU A 179 -38.56 15.69 -31.54
C GLU A 179 -39.15 14.80 -30.41
N THR A 180 -38.49 13.69 -30.10
CA THR A 180 -38.82 12.85 -28.95
C THR A 180 -37.65 12.84 -27.99
N ARG A 181 -37.91 13.07 -26.71
CA ARG A 181 -36.95 12.92 -25.62
C ARG A 181 -37.43 11.90 -24.64
N SER A 182 -36.61 10.91 -24.35
CA SER A 182 -36.96 9.84 -23.42
C SER A 182 -36.31 10.05 -22.06
N VAL A 183 -37.08 9.89 -21.01
CA VAL A 183 -36.62 9.83 -19.62
C VAL A 183 -36.83 8.40 -19.14
N VAL A 184 -35.79 7.78 -18.59
CA VAL A 184 -35.86 6.46 -18.00
C VAL A 184 -35.74 6.61 -16.51
N ASP A 185 -36.72 6.13 -15.77
CA ASP A 185 -36.75 6.18 -14.31
C ASP A 185 -36.94 4.77 -13.73
N ILE A 186 -36.83 4.61 -12.42
CA ILE A 186 -36.97 3.36 -11.70
C ILE A 186 -38.17 3.46 -10.77
N GLU A 187 -39.14 2.60 -10.96
CA GLU A 187 -40.20 2.38 -9.98
C GLU A 187 -39.85 1.21 -9.05
N LEU A 188 -39.86 1.45 -7.75
CA LEU A 188 -39.60 0.48 -6.71
C LEU A 188 -40.91 0.01 -6.09
N ASN A 189 -41.45 -1.10 -6.57
CA ASN A 189 -42.68 -1.68 -6.06
C ASN A 189 -42.43 -2.97 -5.27
N THR A 190 -43.02 -3.07 -4.07
CA THR A 190 -43.03 -4.29 -3.27
C THR A 190 -44.36 -4.99 -3.47
N LYS A 191 -44.35 -6.33 -3.69
CA LYS A 191 -45.53 -7.14 -3.84
C LYS A 191 -45.70 -8.07 -2.64
N GLN A 192 -46.79 -7.88 -1.87
CA GLN A 192 -47.20 -8.82 -0.85
C GLN A 192 -48.24 -9.79 -1.45
N THR A 193 -48.09 -11.09 -1.18
CA THR A 193 -49.03 -12.10 -1.56
C THR A 193 -49.43 -12.89 -0.34
N ASP A 194 -50.71 -12.87 0.00
CA ASP A 194 -51.23 -13.60 1.14
C ASP A 194 -51.85 -14.93 0.63
N TYR A 195 -51.35 -16.02 1.16
CA TYR A 195 -51.90 -17.36 0.92
C TYR A 195 -52.85 -17.69 2.07
N VAL A 196 -54.16 -17.75 1.75
CA VAL A 196 -55.19 -18.00 2.75
C VAL A 196 -55.60 -19.48 2.69
N LEU A 197 -55.26 -20.21 3.74
CA LEU A 197 -55.66 -21.59 3.89
C LEU A 197 -57.15 -21.66 4.30
N ARG A 198 -57.98 -22.28 3.48
CA ARG A 198 -59.41 -22.43 3.78
C ARG A 198 -59.71 -23.86 4.17
N SER A 199 -60.67 -24.00 5.10
CA SER A 199 -61.31 -25.29 5.45
C SER A 199 -62.82 -25.20 5.27
N PHE A 200 -63.42 -26.27 4.88
CA PHE A 200 -64.88 -26.38 4.74
C PHE A 200 -65.33 -27.80 5.04
N ARG A 201 -66.56 -27.92 5.53
CA ARG A 201 -67.18 -29.21 5.75
C ARG A 201 -67.76 -29.75 4.42
N CYS A 202 -67.24 -30.86 3.95
CA CYS A 202 -67.66 -31.44 2.71
C CYS A 202 -69.00 -32.22 2.91
N PRO A 203 -70.11 -31.87 2.23
CA PRO A 203 -71.37 -32.57 2.37
C PRO A 203 -71.28 -34.03 1.97
N ASN A 204 -70.52 -34.35 0.94
CA ASN A 204 -70.37 -35.69 0.44
C ASN A 204 -69.44 -36.57 1.30
N ALA A 205 -68.39 -36.00 1.88
CA ALA A 205 -67.43 -36.77 2.68
C ALA A 205 -67.75 -36.76 4.19
N GLY A 206 -68.76 -35.98 4.63
CA GLY A 206 -69.15 -35.85 6.04
C GLY A 206 -68.12 -35.35 6.98
N ARG A 207 -66.96 -34.84 6.47
CA ARG A 207 -65.80 -34.41 7.25
C ARG A 207 -65.29 -33.05 6.80
N VAL A 208 -64.50 -32.41 7.67
CA VAL A 208 -63.76 -31.16 7.35
C VAL A 208 -62.60 -31.48 6.44
N ILE A 209 -62.53 -30.80 5.32
CA ILE A 209 -61.43 -30.84 4.36
C ILE A 209 -60.70 -29.49 4.48
N VAL A 210 -59.38 -29.53 4.64
CA VAL A 210 -58.48 -28.38 4.76
C VAL A 210 -57.59 -28.31 3.54
N GLY A 211 -57.44 -27.16 2.96
CA GLY A 211 -56.48 -26.92 1.88
C GLY A 211 -55.06 -27.22 2.31
N ARG A 212 -54.11 -27.11 1.38
CA ARG A 212 -52.69 -27.25 1.65
C ARG A 212 -51.90 -26.07 1.07
N PHE A 213 -50.96 -25.50 1.82
CA PHE A 213 -50.06 -24.52 1.29
C PHE A 213 -49.16 -25.12 0.23
N PRO A 214 -48.78 -24.36 -0.80
CA PRO A 214 -47.71 -24.76 -1.70
C PRO A 214 -46.39 -25.00 -0.93
N ASP A 215 -45.57 -25.93 -1.42
CA ASP A 215 -44.31 -26.30 -0.77
C ASP A 215 -43.32 -25.09 -0.65
N THR A 216 -43.51 -24.09 -1.53
CA THR A 216 -42.76 -22.85 -1.50
C THR A 216 -43.17 -21.89 -0.38
N VAL A 217 -44.30 -22.16 0.30
CA VAL A 217 -44.85 -21.32 1.38
C VAL A 217 -44.74 -22.08 2.70
N ALA A 218 -43.53 -22.09 3.26
CA ALA A 218 -43.20 -22.89 4.44
C ALA A 218 -43.36 -22.13 5.77
N SER A 219 -43.42 -20.81 5.75
CA SER A 219 -43.42 -19.96 6.95
C SER A 219 -44.55 -18.95 6.91
N ARG A 220 -45.04 -18.55 8.07
CA ARG A 220 -46.07 -17.52 8.22
C ARG A 220 -45.67 -16.18 7.59
N PHE A 221 -44.41 -15.83 7.68
CA PHE A 221 -43.81 -14.67 7.01
C PHE A 221 -42.52 -15.13 6.34
N GLN A 222 -42.34 -14.80 5.07
CA GLN A 222 -41.13 -15.13 4.34
C GLN A 222 -40.87 -14.13 3.21
N TYR A 223 -39.59 -13.90 2.91
CA TYR A 223 -39.20 -13.13 1.73
C TYR A 223 -39.28 -14.02 0.47
N GLY A 224 -39.78 -13.44 -0.60
CA GLY A 224 -39.88 -14.09 -1.89
C GLY A 224 -38.52 -14.37 -2.55
N PRO A 225 -38.54 -15.16 -3.64
CA PRO A 225 -37.31 -15.53 -4.33
C PRO A 225 -36.53 -14.34 -4.89
N MET A 226 -37.21 -13.33 -5.44
CA MET A 226 -36.56 -12.12 -5.98
C MET A 226 -35.84 -11.33 -4.89
N THR A 227 -36.46 -11.11 -3.73
CA THR A 227 -35.84 -10.47 -2.59
C THR A 227 -34.58 -11.21 -2.14
N LYS A 228 -34.59 -12.54 -2.11
CA LYS A 228 -33.43 -13.38 -1.76
C LYS A 228 -32.35 -13.27 -2.83
N ALA A 229 -32.70 -13.21 -4.10
CA ALA A 229 -31.77 -13.03 -5.21
C ALA A 229 -31.05 -11.68 -5.11
N VAL A 230 -31.78 -10.58 -4.90
CA VAL A 230 -31.20 -9.23 -4.71
C VAL A 230 -30.22 -9.18 -3.53
N VAL A 231 -30.61 -9.75 -2.38
CA VAL A 231 -29.72 -9.82 -1.20
C VAL A 231 -28.43 -10.60 -1.50
N THR A 232 -28.54 -11.69 -2.25
CA THR A 232 -27.39 -12.51 -2.63
C THR A 232 -26.48 -11.77 -3.61
N ASP A 233 -27.04 -11.10 -4.60
CA ASP A 233 -26.33 -10.33 -5.60
C ASP A 233 -25.57 -9.12 -4.98
N LEU A 234 -26.23 -8.39 -4.11
CA LEU A 234 -25.61 -7.29 -3.35
C LEU A 234 -24.42 -7.78 -2.50
N SER A 235 -24.46 -9.01 -2.01
CA SER A 235 -23.36 -9.60 -1.25
C SER A 235 -22.24 -10.09 -2.15
N ALA A 236 -22.57 -10.79 -3.24
CA ALA A 236 -21.59 -11.47 -4.09
C ALA A 236 -20.95 -10.50 -5.09
N ASP A 237 -21.74 -9.82 -5.90
CA ASP A 237 -21.29 -8.93 -6.97
C ASP A 237 -21.13 -7.49 -6.48
N GLY A 238 -22.07 -7.04 -5.66
CA GLY A 238 -22.02 -5.71 -5.05
C GLY A 238 -20.97 -5.56 -3.93
N ALA A 239 -20.38 -6.67 -3.46
CA ALA A 239 -19.39 -6.70 -2.36
C ALA A 239 -19.82 -5.90 -1.10
N MET A 240 -21.13 -5.85 -0.85
CA MET A 240 -21.67 -5.11 0.30
C MET A 240 -21.61 -5.95 1.57
N SER A 241 -21.29 -5.31 2.70
CA SER A 241 -21.39 -5.95 4.01
C SER A 241 -22.85 -6.26 4.37
N MET A 242 -23.08 -7.29 5.21
CA MET A 242 -24.44 -7.67 5.65
C MET A 242 -25.22 -6.50 6.26
N GLU A 243 -24.57 -5.67 7.04
CA GLU A 243 -25.16 -4.45 7.62
C GLU A 243 -25.61 -3.46 6.54
N ARG A 244 -24.76 -3.22 5.54
CA ARG A 244 -25.10 -2.31 4.42
C ARG A 244 -26.26 -2.86 3.59
N ILE A 245 -26.28 -4.17 3.33
CA ILE A 245 -27.41 -4.84 2.65
C ILE A 245 -28.68 -4.65 3.45
N ARG A 246 -28.66 -4.90 4.76
CA ARG A 246 -29.81 -4.67 5.65
C ARG A 246 -30.32 -3.24 5.56
N VAL A 247 -29.42 -2.25 5.69
CA VAL A 247 -29.78 -0.83 5.60
C VAL A 247 -30.38 -0.53 4.23
N PHE A 248 -29.75 -0.96 3.15
CA PHE A 248 -30.25 -0.77 1.78
C PHE A 248 -31.67 -1.32 1.59
N MET A 249 -31.87 -2.59 1.95
CA MET A 249 -33.17 -3.26 1.79
C MET A 249 -34.28 -2.61 2.65
N ASN A 250 -33.95 -2.17 3.85
CA ASN A 250 -34.91 -1.50 4.74
C ASN A 250 -35.22 -0.08 4.29
N THR A 251 -34.24 0.66 3.79
CA THR A 251 -34.44 2.05 3.31
C THR A 251 -35.25 2.09 2.02
N LEU A 252 -34.95 1.22 1.06
CA LEU A 252 -35.62 1.25 -0.24
C LEU A 252 -36.98 0.53 -0.24
N PHE A 253 -37.12 -0.54 0.53
CA PHE A 253 -38.29 -1.44 0.44
C PHE A 253 -39.11 -1.53 1.74
N GLY A 254 -38.64 -0.93 2.84
CA GLY A 254 -39.37 -0.95 4.12
C GLY A 254 -39.50 -2.33 4.78
N PHE A 255 -38.62 -3.30 4.46
CA PHE A 255 -38.81 -4.71 4.84
C PHE A 255 -38.62 -5.01 6.33
N GLY A 256 -37.93 -4.15 7.11
CA GLY A 256 -37.60 -4.45 8.52
C GLY A 256 -36.68 -5.68 8.66
N MET A 257 -35.83 -5.94 7.68
CA MET A 257 -34.93 -7.09 7.66
C MET A 257 -33.85 -6.98 8.75
N SER A 258 -33.54 -8.10 9.43
CA SER A 258 -32.45 -8.18 10.42
C SER A 258 -31.17 -8.72 9.77
N ASP A 259 -30.00 -8.46 10.42
CA ASP A 259 -28.70 -9.03 9.99
C ASP A 259 -28.73 -10.55 9.97
N GLY A 260 -29.45 -11.18 10.91
CA GLY A 260 -29.65 -12.64 10.92
C GLY A 260 -30.40 -13.13 9.69
N THR A 261 -31.37 -12.36 9.21
CA THR A 261 -32.11 -12.69 7.98
C THR A 261 -31.20 -12.61 6.76
N VAL A 262 -30.43 -11.53 6.62
CA VAL A 262 -29.45 -11.38 5.53
C VAL A 262 -28.47 -12.54 5.52
N ARG A 263 -27.87 -12.85 6.69
CA ARG A 263 -26.96 -13.99 6.86
C ARG A 263 -27.58 -15.33 6.43
N ASN A 264 -28.81 -15.59 6.84
CA ASN A 264 -29.51 -16.82 6.51
C ASN A 264 -29.79 -16.94 5.00
N ILE A 265 -30.13 -15.84 4.35
CA ILE A 265 -30.34 -15.80 2.89
C ILE A 265 -29.04 -16.15 2.17
N ILE A 266 -27.94 -15.45 2.50
CA ILE A 266 -26.63 -15.68 1.90
C ILE A 266 -26.15 -17.11 2.15
N GLY A 267 -26.29 -17.62 3.40
CA GLY A 267 -25.90 -18.99 3.74
C GLY A 267 -26.68 -20.06 2.97
N LYS A 268 -27.98 -19.84 2.73
CA LYS A 268 -28.78 -20.74 1.89
C LYS A 268 -28.36 -20.68 0.42
N ALA A 269 -28.07 -19.48 -0.11
CA ALA A 269 -27.56 -19.31 -1.47
C ALA A 269 -26.21 -20.00 -1.65
N SER A 270 -25.29 -19.86 -0.69
CA SER A 270 -24.00 -20.55 -0.69
C SER A 270 -24.17 -22.07 -0.79
N LYS A 271 -25.03 -22.67 0.04
CA LYS A 271 -25.32 -24.13 -0.03
C LYS A 271 -25.85 -24.57 -1.37
N LEU A 272 -26.75 -23.79 -1.97
CA LEU A 272 -27.26 -24.09 -3.31
C LEU A 272 -26.16 -24.05 -4.39
N GLY A 273 -25.14 -23.22 -4.18
CA GLY A 273 -24.00 -23.06 -5.08
C GLY A 273 -22.92 -24.15 -4.94
N GLU A 274 -22.90 -24.97 -3.88
CA GLU A 274 -21.83 -25.96 -3.62
C GLU A 274 -21.57 -26.90 -4.78
N SER A 275 -22.65 -27.50 -5.35
CA SER A 275 -22.51 -28.42 -6.48
C SER A 275 -21.97 -27.74 -7.76
N PHE A 276 -22.32 -26.49 -7.96
CA PHE A 276 -21.79 -25.68 -9.05
C PHE A 276 -20.29 -25.38 -8.82
N MET A 277 -19.88 -25.02 -7.60
CA MET A 277 -18.50 -24.76 -7.24
C MET A 277 -17.61 -25.98 -7.48
N GLU A 278 -18.06 -27.17 -7.11
CA GLU A 278 -17.31 -28.42 -7.39
C GLU A 278 -17.14 -28.66 -8.89
N LYS A 279 -18.19 -28.45 -9.67
CA LYS A 279 -18.10 -28.53 -11.15
C LYS A 279 -17.17 -27.50 -11.73
N ALA A 280 -17.19 -26.25 -11.19
CA ALA A 280 -16.31 -25.17 -11.61
C ALA A 280 -14.85 -25.46 -11.26
N LYS A 281 -14.53 -25.95 -10.05
CA LYS A 281 -13.20 -26.40 -9.67
C LYS A 281 -12.66 -27.48 -10.61
N ASN A 282 -13.49 -28.49 -10.93
CA ASN A 282 -13.14 -29.55 -11.87
C ASN A 282 -12.91 -29.02 -13.29
N ALA A 283 -13.70 -28.03 -13.74
CA ALA A 283 -13.50 -27.42 -15.04
C ALA A 283 -12.21 -26.62 -15.11
N VAL A 284 -11.92 -25.81 -14.07
CA VAL A 284 -10.70 -25.02 -13.99
C VAL A 284 -9.44 -25.90 -13.88
N SER A 285 -9.49 -26.99 -13.09
CA SER A 285 -8.37 -27.93 -12.97
C SER A 285 -8.01 -28.65 -14.27
N LYS A 286 -8.91 -28.68 -15.25
CA LYS A 286 -8.67 -29.25 -16.61
C LYS A 286 -8.22 -28.22 -17.63
N CYS A 287 -8.14 -26.93 -17.28
CA CYS A 287 -7.67 -25.90 -18.19
C CYS A 287 -6.18 -26.03 -18.47
N LYS A 288 -5.76 -25.67 -19.71
CA LYS A 288 -4.35 -25.71 -20.11
C LYS A 288 -3.45 -24.77 -19.31
N VAL A 289 -3.96 -23.59 -18.96
CA VAL A 289 -3.24 -22.58 -18.18
C VAL A 289 -4.13 -22.09 -17.05
N VAL A 290 -3.64 -22.18 -15.84
CA VAL A 290 -4.30 -21.65 -14.64
C VAL A 290 -3.31 -20.78 -13.87
N HIS A 291 -3.75 -19.58 -13.53
CA HIS A 291 -3.01 -18.63 -12.70
C HIS A 291 -3.43 -18.79 -11.25
N PHE A 292 -2.49 -18.86 -10.36
CA PHE A 292 -2.70 -18.96 -8.92
C PHE A 292 -2.10 -17.76 -8.21
N ASP A 293 -2.82 -17.24 -7.23
CA ASP A 293 -2.39 -16.13 -6.38
C ASP A 293 -3.11 -16.21 -5.03
N GLU A 294 -2.61 -15.52 -4.01
CA GLU A 294 -3.26 -15.39 -2.72
C GLU A 294 -3.41 -13.93 -2.32
N THR A 295 -4.54 -13.63 -1.71
CA THR A 295 -4.74 -12.34 -1.06
C THR A 295 -5.07 -12.52 0.41
N GLY A 296 -4.46 -11.68 1.24
CA GLY A 296 -4.66 -11.70 2.70
C GLY A 296 -6.00 -11.07 3.10
N GLY A 297 -6.57 -11.58 4.16
CA GLY A 297 -7.74 -11.05 4.82
C GLY A 297 -7.66 -11.25 6.34
N ARG A 298 -8.69 -10.83 7.05
CA ARG A 298 -8.82 -11.10 8.48
C ARG A 298 -10.09 -11.87 8.78
N TYR A 299 -9.96 -12.92 9.60
CA TYR A 299 -11.05 -13.73 10.09
C TYR A 299 -10.91 -13.94 11.60
N LYS A 300 -11.93 -13.58 12.37
CA LYS A 300 -11.90 -13.65 13.85
C LYS A 300 -10.66 -12.98 14.47
N GLY A 301 -10.23 -11.84 13.93
CA GLY A 301 -9.06 -11.10 14.40
C GLY A 301 -7.69 -11.70 14.01
N LYS A 302 -7.64 -12.85 13.34
CA LYS A 302 -6.44 -13.52 12.84
C LYS A 302 -6.28 -13.33 11.34
N ASN A 303 -5.06 -13.50 10.84
CA ASN A 303 -4.81 -13.51 9.40
C ASN A 303 -5.47 -14.74 8.76
N ALA A 304 -6.10 -14.53 7.64
CA ALA A 304 -6.67 -15.57 6.80
C ALA A 304 -6.40 -15.25 5.32
N TRP A 305 -6.67 -16.17 4.41
CA TRP A 305 -6.25 -16.04 3.02
C TRP A 305 -7.36 -16.48 2.07
N PHE A 306 -7.46 -15.74 0.98
CA PHE A 306 -8.21 -16.18 -0.19
C PHE A 306 -7.22 -16.69 -1.22
N HIS A 307 -7.33 -17.98 -1.57
CA HIS A 307 -6.61 -18.60 -2.65
C HIS A 307 -7.40 -18.41 -3.93
N ILE A 308 -6.75 -17.97 -4.98
CA ILE A 308 -7.35 -17.62 -6.26
C ILE A 308 -6.83 -18.58 -7.32
N ALA A 309 -7.73 -19.14 -8.11
CA ALA A 309 -7.40 -19.84 -9.34
C ALA A 309 -8.13 -19.17 -10.50
N ALA A 310 -7.36 -18.59 -11.41
CA ALA A 310 -7.89 -17.79 -12.51
C ALA A 310 -7.50 -18.36 -13.87
N THR A 311 -8.44 -18.35 -14.79
CA THR A 311 -8.26 -18.65 -16.20
C THR A 311 -8.70 -17.46 -17.04
N LYS A 312 -8.67 -17.56 -18.36
CA LYS A 312 -9.21 -16.52 -19.23
C LYS A 312 -10.73 -16.28 -19.02
N LEU A 313 -11.47 -17.29 -18.57
CA LEU A 313 -12.94 -17.24 -18.45
C LEU A 313 -13.44 -17.21 -17.01
N PHE A 314 -12.69 -17.78 -16.07
CA PHE A 314 -13.15 -17.98 -14.69
C PHE A 314 -12.09 -17.47 -13.69
N SER A 315 -12.57 -16.93 -12.58
CA SER A 315 -11.78 -16.68 -11.38
C SER A 315 -12.52 -17.30 -10.19
N LEU A 316 -11.90 -18.29 -9.55
CA LEU A 316 -12.45 -18.97 -8.39
C LEU A 316 -11.66 -18.57 -7.15
N PHE A 317 -12.39 -18.34 -6.05
CA PHE A 317 -11.84 -17.95 -4.77
C PHE A 317 -12.12 -19.04 -3.73
N GLY A 318 -11.09 -19.50 -3.04
CA GLY A 318 -11.21 -20.40 -1.91
C GLY A 318 -10.69 -19.72 -0.64
N PHE A 319 -11.45 -19.77 0.45
CA PHE A 319 -11.04 -19.23 1.74
C PHE A 319 -10.37 -20.29 2.58
N HIS A 320 -9.22 -19.95 3.19
CA HIS A 320 -8.56 -20.81 4.16
C HIS A 320 -7.81 -19.97 5.22
N GLU A 321 -7.71 -20.47 6.47
CA GLU A 321 -7.03 -19.78 7.55
C GLU A 321 -5.49 -19.78 7.40
N LYS A 322 -4.94 -20.69 6.59
CA LYS A 322 -3.51 -20.80 6.32
C LYS A 322 -3.20 -20.45 4.86
N ARG A 323 -2.10 -19.74 4.64
CA ARG A 323 -1.62 -19.37 3.31
C ARG A 323 -0.97 -20.55 2.57
N GLY A 324 -0.27 -21.42 3.29
CA GLY A 324 0.66 -22.40 2.75
C GLY A 324 0.03 -23.52 1.92
N ASP A 325 0.83 -24.55 1.75
CA ASP A 325 0.49 -25.78 1.02
C ASP A 325 -0.84 -26.41 1.46
N VAL A 326 -1.20 -26.27 2.73
CA VAL A 326 -2.48 -26.75 3.27
C VAL A 326 -3.68 -26.04 2.59
N GLY A 327 -3.65 -24.70 2.49
CA GLY A 327 -4.70 -23.93 1.85
C GLY A 327 -4.79 -24.19 0.33
N ILE A 328 -3.64 -24.33 -0.34
CA ILE A 328 -3.58 -24.67 -1.76
C ILE A 328 -4.19 -26.06 -2.02
N LYS A 329 -3.87 -27.05 -1.17
CA LYS A 329 -4.44 -28.41 -1.24
C LYS A 329 -5.93 -28.42 -1.00
N ASP A 330 -6.41 -27.67 0.00
CA ASP A 330 -7.84 -27.58 0.33
C ASP A 330 -8.67 -27.01 -0.80
N MET A 331 -8.15 -26.03 -1.54
CA MET A 331 -8.79 -25.53 -2.76
C MET A 331 -8.95 -26.62 -3.83
N GLY A 332 -8.03 -27.57 -3.89
CA GLY A 332 -8.09 -28.78 -4.74
C GLY A 332 -7.77 -28.55 -6.21
N ILE A 333 -7.72 -27.32 -6.72
CA ILE A 333 -7.53 -27.05 -8.15
C ILE A 333 -6.07 -27.34 -8.57
N TYR A 334 -5.11 -26.81 -7.82
CA TYR A 334 -3.68 -26.97 -8.13
C TYR A 334 -3.24 -28.46 -8.12
N THR A 335 -3.70 -29.20 -7.13
CA THR A 335 -3.39 -30.63 -6.94
C THR A 335 -4.10 -31.53 -7.97
N ASN A 336 -5.22 -31.09 -8.53
CA ASN A 336 -5.98 -31.84 -9.53
C ASN A 336 -5.55 -31.53 -10.98
N MET A 337 -4.54 -30.68 -11.18
CA MET A 337 -3.90 -30.46 -12.49
C MET A 337 -2.89 -31.60 -12.73
N THR A 338 -3.31 -32.66 -13.37
CA THR A 338 -2.53 -33.90 -13.54
C THR A 338 -1.99 -34.15 -14.96
N ASP A 339 -2.36 -33.32 -15.93
CA ASP A 339 -1.92 -33.44 -17.32
C ASP A 339 -0.57 -32.72 -17.52
N PRO A 340 0.46 -33.39 -18.07
CA PRO A 340 1.78 -32.79 -18.34
C PRO A 340 1.75 -31.59 -19.31
N SER A 341 0.70 -31.46 -20.10
CA SER A 341 0.53 -30.30 -21.00
C SER A 341 0.00 -29.05 -20.30
N GLN A 342 -0.47 -29.17 -19.07
CA GLN A 342 -1.00 -28.07 -18.30
C GLN A 342 0.11 -27.19 -17.72
N VAL A 343 -0.17 -25.91 -17.56
CA VAL A 343 0.75 -24.93 -16.97
C VAL A 343 0.08 -24.24 -15.79
N ALA A 344 0.67 -24.38 -14.62
CA ALA A 344 0.34 -23.59 -13.44
C ALA A 344 1.24 -22.34 -13.40
N VAL A 345 0.63 -21.16 -13.41
CA VAL A 345 1.35 -19.89 -13.32
C VAL A 345 1.18 -19.34 -11.90
N THR A 346 2.28 -19.17 -11.16
CA THR A 346 2.27 -18.71 -9.77
C THR A 346 3.26 -17.55 -9.56
N ASP A 347 3.25 -16.97 -8.38
CA ASP A 347 4.38 -16.17 -7.90
C ASP A 347 5.62 -17.06 -7.61
N PHE A 348 6.69 -16.46 -7.06
CA PHE A 348 7.91 -17.19 -6.70
C PHE A 348 7.81 -17.94 -5.36
N TRP A 349 6.62 -18.03 -4.76
CA TRP A 349 6.49 -18.58 -3.42
C TRP A 349 6.77 -20.09 -3.33
N ALA A 350 7.59 -20.45 -2.34
CA ALA A 350 8.14 -21.80 -2.20
C ALA A 350 7.08 -22.90 -1.99
N SER A 351 5.87 -22.55 -1.50
CA SER A 351 4.80 -23.52 -1.26
C SER A 351 4.33 -24.19 -2.54
N TYR A 352 4.23 -23.46 -3.65
CA TYR A 352 3.89 -24.05 -4.94
C TYR A 352 4.96 -25.03 -5.42
N ARG A 353 6.24 -24.64 -5.31
CA ARG A 353 7.38 -25.51 -5.72
C ARG A 353 7.46 -26.79 -4.90
N LYS A 354 7.08 -26.76 -3.61
CA LYS A 354 7.00 -27.98 -2.79
C LYS A 354 5.95 -28.96 -3.28
N LEU A 355 4.88 -28.44 -3.89
CA LEU A 355 3.78 -29.25 -4.43
C LEU A 355 4.05 -29.78 -5.86
N ASP A 356 5.03 -29.20 -6.57
CA ASP A 356 5.35 -29.61 -7.95
C ASP A 356 5.97 -31.00 -8.03
N GLY A 357 6.68 -31.45 -6.99
CA GLY A 357 7.32 -32.77 -6.98
C GLY A 357 6.37 -33.96 -7.16
N ASP A 358 5.07 -33.74 -6.85
CA ASP A 358 4.04 -34.80 -6.90
C ASP A 358 3.14 -34.69 -8.14
N HIS A 359 3.34 -33.69 -9.03
CA HIS A 359 2.42 -33.39 -10.12
C HIS A 359 3.13 -33.19 -11.46
N PRO A 360 2.62 -33.83 -12.53
CA PRO A 360 3.27 -33.80 -13.85
C PRO A 360 3.14 -32.48 -14.62
N LYS A 361 2.29 -31.54 -14.17
CA LYS A 361 2.11 -30.26 -14.84
C LYS A 361 3.35 -29.40 -14.87
N ARG A 362 3.45 -28.51 -15.85
CA ARG A 362 4.50 -27.51 -15.96
C ARG A 362 4.24 -26.34 -15.02
N HIS A 363 5.29 -25.84 -14.39
CA HIS A 363 5.23 -24.63 -13.56
C HIS A 363 5.85 -23.46 -14.30
N ALA A 364 5.15 -22.32 -14.35
CA ALA A 364 5.64 -21.06 -14.88
C ALA A 364 5.50 -19.95 -13.82
N PHE A 365 6.43 -19.00 -13.83
CA PHE A 365 6.37 -17.86 -12.94
C PHE A 365 5.62 -16.69 -13.55
N CYS A 366 4.86 -16.00 -12.72
CA CYS A 366 4.11 -14.83 -13.13
C CYS A 366 5.04 -13.64 -13.41
N MET A 367 5.10 -13.23 -14.68
CA MET A 367 5.95 -12.11 -15.10
C MET A 367 5.54 -10.77 -14.47
N ALA A 368 4.28 -10.60 -14.12
CA ALA A 368 3.81 -9.40 -13.43
C ALA A 368 4.38 -9.29 -12.00
N HIS A 369 4.59 -10.42 -11.31
CA HIS A 369 5.27 -10.44 -10.02
C HIS A 369 6.76 -10.11 -10.16
N LEU A 370 7.43 -10.69 -11.17
CA LEU A 370 8.84 -10.38 -11.47
C LEU A 370 9.03 -8.89 -11.80
N ASP A 371 8.14 -8.31 -12.62
CA ASP A 371 8.21 -6.89 -12.97
C ASP A 371 8.07 -5.99 -11.73
N ARG A 372 7.21 -6.35 -10.77
CA ARG A 372 7.07 -5.62 -9.49
C ARG A 372 8.32 -5.71 -8.61
N GLU A 373 8.95 -6.88 -8.53
CA GLU A 373 10.21 -7.04 -7.78
C GLU A 373 11.34 -6.24 -8.41
N LEU A 374 11.42 -6.22 -9.74
CA LEU A 374 12.38 -5.37 -10.45
C LEU A 374 12.08 -3.88 -10.23
N GLN A 375 10.82 -3.52 -10.12
CA GLN A 375 10.42 -2.14 -9.80
C GLN A 375 10.82 -1.75 -8.38
N ASP A 376 10.69 -2.65 -7.39
CA ASP A 376 11.19 -2.42 -6.03
C ASP A 376 12.70 -2.14 -6.02
N LEU A 377 13.49 -2.91 -6.78
CA LEU A 377 14.92 -2.67 -6.91
C LEU A 377 15.23 -1.29 -7.52
N ILE A 378 14.41 -0.81 -8.43
CA ILE A 378 14.56 0.50 -9.06
C ILE A 378 14.18 1.62 -8.09
N ASP A 379 13.09 1.47 -7.37
CA ASP A 379 12.51 2.53 -6.53
C ASP A 379 13.23 2.64 -5.18
N ASN A 380 13.62 1.51 -4.58
CA ASN A 380 14.06 1.46 -3.19
C ASN A 380 15.51 0.98 -2.98
N HIS A 381 16.18 0.44 -4.01
CA HIS A 381 17.49 -0.17 -3.89
C HIS A 381 18.53 0.42 -4.86
N GLY A 382 18.53 1.74 -5.04
CA GLY A 382 19.54 2.45 -5.82
C GLY A 382 19.43 2.31 -7.33
N ASN A 383 18.28 1.84 -7.83
CA ASN A 383 17.97 1.81 -9.26
C ASN A 383 19.03 1.10 -10.14
N PRO A 384 19.36 -0.17 -9.88
CA PRO A 384 20.43 -0.86 -10.55
C PRO A 384 20.15 -1.01 -12.06
N ALA A 385 21.19 -0.80 -12.89
CA ALA A 385 21.06 -0.88 -14.35
C ALA A 385 20.60 -2.25 -14.85
N CYS A 386 20.91 -3.33 -14.12
CA CYS A 386 20.47 -4.70 -14.43
C CYS A 386 18.94 -4.85 -14.32
N ALA A 387 18.30 -4.28 -13.28
CA ALA A 387 16.87 -4.33 -13.12
C ALA A 387 16.14 -3.64 -14.29
N ARG A 388 16.62 -2.44 -14.70
CA ARG A 388 16.06 -1.73 -15.87
C ARG A 388 16.23 -2.50 -17.18
N LYS A 389 17.38 -3.16 -17.37
CA LYS A 389 17.63 -4.00 -18.55
C LYS A 389 16.69 -5.20 -18.57
N MET A 390 16.50 -5.86 -17.43
CA MET A 390 15.60 -7.00 -17.31
C MET A 390 14.15 -6.61 -17.56
N GLN A 391 13.67 -5.49 -16.98
CA GLN A 391 12.32 -5.00 -17.29
C GLN A 391 12.12 -4.71 -18.79
N LYS A 392 13.12 -4.14 -19.46
CA LYS A 392 13.06 -3.93 -20.92
C LYS A 392 12.98 -5.25 -21.68
N LEU A 393 13.67 -6.29 -21.22
CA LEU A 393 13.61 -7.62 -21.82
C LEU A 393 12.22 -8.24 -21.65
N LEU A 394 11.66 -8.24 -20.44
CA LEU A 394 10.32 -8.75 -20.16
C LEU A 394 9.21 -8.09 -20.98
N LYS A 395 9.41 -6.84 -21.40
CA LYS A 395 8.45 -6.13 -22.27
C LYS A 395 8.52 -6.51 -23.76
N ARG A 396 9.51 -7.26 -24.15
CA ARG A 396 9.69 -7.71 -25.54
C ARG A 396 9.16 -9.14 -25.77
N VAL A 397 8.90 -9.85 -24.69
CA VAL A 397 8.28 -11.18 -24.66
C VAL A 397 6.77 -11.04 -24.46
#